data_e78c409af42e51f577253f103f059497
#
_entry.id   e78c409af42e51f577253f103f059497
#
_cell.length_a   1.000
_cell.length_b   1.000
_cell.length_c   1.000
_cell.angle_alpha   90.00
_cell.angle_beta   90.00
_cell.angle_gamma   90.00
#
_symmetry.space_group_name_H-M   'P 1'
#
loop_
_entity.id
_entity.type
_entity.pdbx_description
1 polymer ?
#
loop_
_entity_poly.entity_id
_entity_poly.type
_entity_poly.pdbx_seq_one_letter_code
_entity_poly.pdbx_strand_id
1 'polypeptide(L)'
;MARVRVATTAEVPVDSLKRVVAGSQEICLAHAEDGHFYALGDVCTHEEFLLSQGELFGLDVECPQHGSRFNLKTGHVTGLPAVVPAKTYPVTVEGSDLFVEVPD
;
A
#
# COMPACT_ATOMS: atom_id res chain seq x y z
N MET A 1 4.98 13.63 -12.68
CA MET A 1 4.16 12.76 -11.81
C MET A 1 2.85 13.46 -11.50
N ALA A 2 1.78 12.69 -11.39
CA ALA A 2 0.46 13.23 -11.09
C ALA A 2 0.11 12.94 -9.63
N ARG A 3 -0.46 13.93 -8.96
CA ARG A 3 -0.93 13.82 -7.59
C ARG A 3 -2.45 13.61 -7.63
N VAL A 4 -2.91 12.47 -7.14
CA VAL A 4 -4.31 12.06 -7.25
C VAL A 4 -4.91 11.88 -5.87
N ARG A 5 -6.07 12.49 -5.63
CA ARG A 5 -6.84 12.26 -4.40
C ARG A 5 -7.47 10.88 -4.50
N VAL A 6 -7.24 10.05 -3.50
CA VAL A 6 -7.67 8.64 -3.56
C VAL A 6 -8.65 8.25 -2.45
N ALA A 7 -8.64 8.95 -1.33
CA ALA A 7 -9.48 8.60 -0.19
C ALA A 7 -9.48 9.73 0.84
N THR A 8 -10.29 9.58 1.88
CA THR A 8 -10.20 10.41 3.08
C THR A 8 -9.53 9.63 4.19
N THR A 9 -9.00 10.33 5.19
CA THR A 9 -8.36 9.68 6.34
C THR A 9 -9.33 8.80 7.11
N ALA A 10 -10.61 9.17 7.15
CA ALA A 10 -11.64 8.38 7.85
C ALA A 10 -11.93 7.05 7.16
N GLU A 11 -11.67 6.95 5.85
CA GLU A 11 -11.89 5.72 5.10
C GLU A 11 -10.79 4.67 5.35
N VAL A 12 -9.66 5.10 5.94
CA VAL A 12 -8.51 4.21 6.18
C VAL A 12 -8.10 4.32 7.64
N PRO A 13 -8.83 3.66 8.56
CA PRO A 13 -8.47 3.67 9.99
C PRO A 13 -7.10 3.04 10.22
N VAL A 14 -6.50 3.32 11.38
CA VAL A 14 -5.21 2.72 11.78
C VAL A 14 -5.32 1.19 11.69
N ASP A 15 -4.25 0.56 11.22
CA ASP A 15 -4.15 -0.89 11.01
C ASP A 15 -5.11 -1.42 9.96
N SER A 16 -5.45 -0.60 8.96
CA SER A 16 -6.31 -1.04 7.86
C SER A 16 -5.64 -0.84 6.51
N LEU A 17 -6.16 -1.57 5.53
CA LEU A 17 -5.75 -1.50 4.13
C LEU A 17 -6.97 -1.12 3.31
N LYS A 18 -6.73 -0.36 2.22
CA LYS A 18 -7.78 -0.02 1.28
C LYS A 18 -7.23 -0.06 -0.14
N ARG A 19 -7.95 -0.75 -1.03
CA ARG A 19 -7.62 -0.71 -2.45
C ARG A 19 -8.12 0.60 -3.05
N VAL A 20 -7.24 1.30 -3.74
CA VAL A 20 -7.60 2.51 -4.49
C VAL A 20 -6.96 2.43 -5.88
N VAL A 21 -7.49 3.22 -6.81
CA VAL A 21 -6.93 3.33 -8.15
C VAL A 21 -6.59 4.78 -8.40
N ALA A 22 -5.34 5.03 -8.80
CA ALA A 22 -4.88 6.36 -9.14
C ALA A 22 -4.37 6.33 -10.59
N GLY A 23 -5.12 6.96 -11.50
CA GLY A 23 -4.84 6.83 -12.92
C GLY A 23 -4.98 5.38 -13.36
N SER A 24 -3.90 4.80 -13.90
CA SER A 24 -3.88 3.39 -14.27
C SER A 24 -3.25 2.49 -13.20
N GLN A 25 -2.90 3.06 -12.04
CA GLN A 25 -2.20 2.32 -10.99
C GLN A 25 -3.17 1.74 -9.97
N GLU A 26 -3.05 0.44 -9.71
CA GLU A 26 -3.78 -0.24 -8.64
C GLU A 26 -2.92 -0.18 -7.39
N ILE A 27 -3.47 0.39 -6.33
CA ILE A 27 -2.70 0.75 -5.13
C ILE A 27 -3.32 0.16 -3.88
N CYS A 28 -2.47 -0.39 -3.02
CA CYS A 28 -2.80 -0.75 -1.66
C CYS A 28 -2.43 0.43 -0.77
N LEU A 29 -3.43 1.10 -0.22
CA LEU A 29 -3.25 2.20 0.71
C LEU A 29 -3.30 1.64 2.12
N ALA A 30 -2.28 1.92 2.92
CA ALA A 30 -2.15 1.37 4.27
C ALA A 30 -2.03 2.48 5.30
N HIS A 31 -2.73 2.35 6.42
CA HIS A 31 -2.55 3.22 7.58
C HIS A 31 -1.88 2.39 8.67
N ALA A 32 -0.58 2.57 8.84
CA ALA A 32 0.22 1.76 9.73
C ALA A 32 0.08 2.17 11.20
N GLU A 33 0.56 1.32 12.08
CA GLU A 33 0.51 1.56 13.52
C GLU A 33 1.33 2.77 13.97
N ASP A 34 2.29 3.22 13.14
CA ASP A 34 3.07 4.44 13.41
C ASP A 34 2.30 5.73 13.13
N GLY A 35 1.05 5.61 12.66
CA GLY A 35 0.20 6.74 12.33
C GLY A 35 0.40 7.31 10.93
N HIS A 36 1.34 6.77 10.15
CA HIS A 36 1.59 7.22 8.79
C HIS A 36 0.83 6.40 7.76
N PHE A 37 0.57 7.03 6.62
CA PHE A 37 -0.05 6.38 5.48
C PHE A 37 1.02 6.00 4.45
N TYR A 38 0.86 4.81 3.87
CA TYR A 38 1.77 4.29 2.87
C TYR A 38 0.98 3.77 1.68
N ALA A 39 1.60 3.80 0.49
CA ALA A 39 0.98 3.29 -0.73
C ALA A 39 1.95 2.37 -1.45
N LEU A 40 1.48 1.18 -1.76
CA LEU A 40 2.23 0.17 -2.51
C LEU A 40 1.42 -0.24 -3.74
N GLY A 41 2.09 -0.78 -4.74
CA GLY A 41 1.39 -1.48 -5.81
C GLY A 41 0.56 -2.61 -5.21
N ASP A 42 -0.72 -2.70 -5.57
CA ASP A 42 -1.65 -3.63 -4.91
C ASP A 42 -1.47 -5.08 -5.33
N VAL A 43 -0.97 -5.31 -6.54
CA VAL A 43 -0.76 -6.69 -7.00
C VAL A 43 0.54 -7.24 -6.40
N CYS A 44 0.42 -8.35 -5.67
CA CYS A 44 1.59 -9.00 -5.08
C CYS A 44 2.60 -9.38 -6.17
N THR A 45 3.89 -9.08 -5.96
CA THR A 45 4.92 -9.34 -6.97
C THR A 45 5.18 -10.83 -7.18
N HIS A 46 4.77 -11.67 -6.25
CA HIS A 46 4.92 -13.13 -6.36
C HIS A 46 3.78 -13.76 -7.15
N GLU A 47 2.54 -13.31 -6.89
CA GLU A 47 1.33 -13.86 -7.52
C GLU A 47 0.30 -12.76 -7.75
N GLU A 48 -0.78 -13.06 -8.48
CA GLU A 48 -1.82 -12.12 -8.83
C GLU A 48 -2.85 -11.91 -7.71
N PHE A 49 -2.39 -11.93 -6.47
CA PHE A 49 -3.24 -11.61 -5.32
C PHE A 49 -3.03 -10.17 -4.88
N LEU A 50 -4.07 -9.58 -4.29
CA LEU A 50 -4.04 -8.17 -3.91
C LEU A 50 -3.55 -8.01 -2.47
N LEU A 51 -2.54 -7.17 -2.28
CA LEU A 51 -2.02 -6.87 -0.94
C LEU A 51 -3.09 -6.24 -0.05
N SER A 52 -4.02 -5.49 -0.65
CA SER A 52 -5.13 -4.87 0.11
C SER A 52 -6.10 -5.89 0.72
N GLN A 53 -6.04 -7.14 0.28
CA GLN A 53 -6.83 -8.23 0.87
C GLN A 53 -6.04 -8.99 1.94
N GLY A 54 -4.81 -8.61 2.18
CA GLY A 54 -3.95 -9.21 3.19
C GLY A 54 -4.10 -8.56 4.55
N GLU A 55 -3.01 -8.58 5.33
CA GLU A 55 -3.01 -8.05 6.69
C GLU A 55 -1.75 -7.22 6.93
N LEU A 56 -1.86 -6.29 7.88
CA LEU A 56 -0.72 -5.51 8.37
C LEU A 56 -0.09 -6.18 9.57
N PHE A 57 1.25 -6.18 9.61
CA PHE A 57 2.04 -6.64 10.74
C PHE A 57 3.10 -5.57 11.01
N GLY A 58 2.84 -4.68 11.96
CA GLY A 58 3.71 -3.54 12.20
C GLY A 58 3.83 -2.68 10.95
N LEU A 59 5.04 -2.57 10.41
CA LEU A 59 5.31 -1.80 9.18
C LEU A 59 5.42 -2.71 7.94
N ASP A 60 4.93 -3.94 8.02
CA ASP A 60 4.88 -4.85 6.90
C ASP A 60 3.44 -5.14 6.48
N VAL A 61 3.23 -5.37 5.19
CA VAL A 61 1.97 -5.90 4.68
C VAL A 61 2.20 -7.33 4.20
N GLU A 62 1.29 -8.23 4.55
CA GLU A 62 1.37 -9.63 4.16
C GLU A 62 0.36 -9.93 3.05
N CYS A 63 0.86 -10.55 1.98
CA CYS A 63 0.01 -11.04 0.90
C CYS A 63 -0.91 -12.15 1.44
N PRO A 64 -2.19 -12.17 1.07
CA PRO A 64 -3.12 -13.19 1.59
C PRO A 64 -2.79 -14.60 1.14
N GLN A 65 -1.91 -14.74 0.13
CA GLN A 65 -1.53 -16.03 -0.41
C GLN A 65 -0.05 -16.30 -0.12
N HIS A 66 0.26 -17.41 0.51
CA HIS A 66 1.62 -17.89 0.82
C HIS A 66 2.44 -17.03 1.79
N GLY A 67 1.89 -15.94 2.31
CA GLY A 67 2.53 -15.17 3.38
C GLY A 67 3.69 -14.29 3.00
N SER A 68 3.83 -13.93 1.72
CA SER A 68 4.85 -12.96 1.30
C SER A 68 4.63 -11.64 2.03
N ARG A 69 5.71 -11.00 2.52
CA ARG A 69 5.63 -9.73 3.23
C ARG A 69 6.50 -8.67 2.58
N PHE A 70 6.02 -7.43 2.67
CA PHE A 70 6.70 -6.27 2.10
C PHE A 70 6.72 -5.15 3.12
N ASN A 71 7.87 -4.46 3.23
CA ASN A 71 7.97 -3.28 4.09
C ASN A 71 7.19 -2.12 3.46
N LEU A 72 6.35 -1.46 4.25
CA LEU A 72 5.51 -0.37 3.77
C LEU A 72 6.30 0.84 3.30
N LYS A 73 7.44 1.12 3.92
CA LYS A 73 8.24 2.30 3.61
C LYS A 73 9.06 2.14 2.34
N THR A 74 9.62 0.97 2.13
CA THR A 74 10.59 0.73 1.06
C THR A 74 10.08 -0.18 -0.04
N GLY A 75 9.05 -0.98 0.23
CA GLY A 75 8.57 -2.01 -0.68
C GLY A 75 9.44 -3.26 -0.67
N HIS A 76 10.53 -3.28 0.08
CA HIS A 76 11.43 -4.43 0.12
C HIS A 76 10.72 -5.66 0.67
N VAL A 77 11.07 -6.82 0.12
CA VAL A 77 10.57 -8.11 0.58
C VAL A 77 11.13 -8.39 1.97
N THR A 78 10.24 -8.68 2.92
CA THR A 78 10.61 -9.07 4.28
C THR A 78 10.18 -10.50 4.59
N GLY A 79 9.43 -11.12 3.70
CA GLY A 79 8.99 -12.51 3.87
C GLY A 79 8.83 -13.23 2.54
N LEU A 80 9.44 -14.41 2.44
CA LEU A 80 9.31 -15.26 1.27
C LEU A 80 7.88 -15.78 1.14
N PRO A 81 7.43 -16.21 -0.06
CA PRO A 81 8.23 -16.55 -1.25
C PRO A 81 8.49 -15.40 -2.23
N ALA A 82 7.93 -14.20 -2.03
CA ALA A 82 8.22 -13.09 -2.93
C ALA A 82 9.70 -12.70 -2.86
N VAL A 83 10.30 -12.36 -4.00
CA VAL A 83 11.68 -11.93 -4.10
C VAL A 83 11.83 -10.59 -4.81
N VAL A 84 10.75 -10.10 -5.43
CA VAL A 84 10.74 -8.81 -6.14
C VAL A 84 10.08 -7.77 -5.23
N PRO A 85 10.71 -6.60 -5.00
CA PRO A 85 10.11 -5.55 -4.18
C PRO A 85 8.79 -5.03 -4.78
N ALA A 86 7.89 -4.58 -3.92
CA ALA A 86 6.69 -3.88 -4.34
C ALA A 86 7.06 -2.44 -4.69
N LYS A 87 6.31 -1.85 -5.64
CA LYS A 87 6.45 -0.41 -5.92
C LYS A 87 5.86 0.38 -4.76
N THR A 88 6.47 1.52 -4.45
CA THR A 88 5.95 2.44 -3.45
C THR A 88 5.59 3.76 -4.12
N TYR A 89 4.61 4.46 -3.55
CA TYR A 89 4.17 5.76 -4.05
C TYR A 89 4.11 6.74 -2.89
N PRO A 90 4.59 7.98 -3.07
CA PRO A 90 4.48 8.97 -1.99
C PRO A 90 3.02 9.28 -1.65
N VAL A 91 2.74 9.41 -0.36
CA VAL A 91 1.41 9.77 0.14
C VAL A 91 1.48 11.12 0.82
N THR A 92 0.55 12.00 0.51
CA THR A 92 0.42 13.30 1.16
C THR A 92 -0.96 13.38 1.81
N VAL A 93 -0.99 13.92 3.04
CA VAL A 93 -2.23 14.16 3.77
C VAL A 93 -2.46 15.67 3.80
N GLU A 94 -3.62 16.10 3.31
CA GLU A 94 -4.02 17.52 3.37
C GLU A 94 -5.40 17.60 3.99
N GLY A 95 -5.47 18.12 5.22
CA GLY A 95 -6.71 18.07 5.98
C GLY A 95 -7.13 16.63 6.21
N SER A 96 -8.29 16.26 5.69
CA SER A 96 -8.79 14.89 5.75
C SER A 96 -8.65 14.14 4.43
N ASP A 97 -7.95 14.71 3.45
CA ASP A 97 -7.78 14.08 2.13
C ASP A 97 -6.42 13.41 2.00
N LEU A 98 -6.42 12.25 1.36
CA LEU A 98 -5.22 11.49 1.05
C LEU A 98 -4.94 11.58 -0.46
N PHE A 99 -3.71 11.93 -0.78
CA PHE A 99 -3.22 12.03 -2.16
C PHE A 99 -2.06 11.06 -2.37
N VAL A 100 -2.00 10.49 -3.55
CA VAL A 100 -0.90 9.60 -3.95
C VAL A 100 -0.27 10.17 -5.21
N GLU A 101 1.07 10.18 -5.27
CA GLU A 101 1.78 10.58 -6.46
C GLU A 101 2.06 9.36 -7.32
N VAL A 102 1.61 9.39 -8.56
CA VAL A 102 1.78 8.29 -9.51
C VAL A 102 2.42 8.79 -10.79
N PRO A 103 3.08 7.91 -11.57
CA PRO A 103 3.62 8.28 -12.88
C PRO A 103 2.50 8.76 -13.81
N ASP A 104 2.85 9.73 -14.64
CA ASP A 104 1.93 10.26 -15.65
C ASP A 104 1.64 9.24 -16.74
#